data_14461a027434ad1c743d8189512c27a3
#
_entry.id   14461a027434ad1c743d8189512c27a3
#
_cell.length_a   1.000
_cell.length_b   1.000
_cell.length_c   1.000
_cell.angle_alpha   90.00
_cell.angle_beta   90.00
_cell.angle_gamma   90.00
#
_symmetry.space_group_name_H-M   'P 1'
#
loop_
_entity.id
_entity.type
_entity.pdbx_description
1 polymer ?
#
loop_
_entity_poly.entity_id
_entity_poly.type
_entity_poly.pdbx_seq_one_letter_code
_entity_poly.pdbx_strand_id
1 'polypeptide(L)'
;MIGLVLAAGAGRRLRPDTDELPKALLAVDGESTILDIALRNLASTGITEVVIVVGYAAGAIADRVPELERAFGIQITLVHNDRAEDWNNAYSLWLAREYFGRGVLLVNGDTVHPRSVEQAVLERGNGRAVPPLGRIIIAIDDVKRLADEEMKVTLDAAGLMTRITKLMDPASAHGEYMGVTLIEPSAAVGLADALETTWRRDPGLYYEDGFAEFARRSGAVLAAPIGVVDWVEVDNHADLQRARSIAGRC
;
A
#
# COMPACT_ATOMS: atom_id res chain seq x y z
N MET A 1 -10.08 9.08 10.29
CA MET A 1 -9.17 8.39 9.34
C MET A 1 -9.24 6.90 9.61
N ILE A 2 -9.17 6.08 8.58
CA ILE A 2 -9.16 4.62 8.69
C ILE A 2 -7.88 4.03 8.10
N GLY A 3 -7.52 2.82 8.51
CA GLY A 3 -6.50 2.01 7.84
C GLY A 3 -7.08 1.26 6.66
N LEU A 4 -6.27 1.03 5.63
CA LEU A 4 -6.64 0.19 4.49
C LEU A 4 -5.47 -0.72 4.13
N VAL A 5 -5.72 -2.04 4.07
CA VAL A 5 -4.71 -3.01 3.66
C VAL A 5 -5.16 -3.70 2.38
N LEU A 6 -4.29 -3.73 1.36
CA LEU A 6 -4.52 -4.51 0.15
C LEU A 6 -3.90 -5.90 0.31
N ALA A 7 -4.73 -6.90 0.55
CA ALA A 7 -4.33 -8.29 0.83
C ALA A 7 -5.00 -9.32 -0.09
N ALA A 8 -5.40 -8.90 -1.31
CA ALA A 8 -6.14 -9.75 -2.23
C ALA A 8 -5.27 -10.68 -3.09
N GLY A 9 -3.94 -10.46 -3.13
CA GLY A 9 -3.01 -11.14 -4.05
C GLY A 9 -2.67 -12.58 -3.66
N ALA A 10 -2.56 -13.46 -4.67
CA ALA A 10 -2.28 -14.89 -4.48
C ALA A 10 -0.82 -15.24 -4.17
N GLY A 11 0.14 -14.33 -4.38
CA GLY A 11 1.56 -14.59 -4.11
C GLY A 11 2.15 -15.80 -4.87
N ARG A 12 1.79 -16.01 -6.12
CA ARG A 12 2.11 -17.23 -6.91
C ARG A 12 3.59 -17.60 -6.95
N ARG A 13 4.50 -16.61 -6.81
CA ARG A 13 5.97 -16.82 -6.78
C ARG A 13 6.49 -17.41 -5.46
N LEU A 14 5.63 -17.43 -4.43
CA LEU A 14 5.91 -17.96 -3.09
C LEU A 14 5.34 -19.36 -2.86
N ARG A 15 4.83 -20.02 -3.90
CA ARG A 15 4.39 -21.42 -3.80
C ARG A 15 5.57 -22.33 -3.44
N PRO A 16 5.33 -23.38 -2.61
CA PRO A 16 4.02 -23.88 -2.14
C PRO A 16 3.46 -23.13 -0.90
N ASP A 17 4.19 -22.18 -0.28
CA ASP A 17 3.78 -21.54 0.98
C ASP A 17 2.45 -20.77 0.84
N THR A 18 2.08 -20.40 -0.39
CA THR A 18 0.85 -19.66 -0.72
C THR A 18 -0.20 -20.51 -1.48
N ASP A 19 -0.12 -21.83 -1.44
CA ASP A 19 -1.11 -22.68 -2.10
C ASP A 19 -2.50 -22.58 -1.45
N GLU A 20 -2.55 -22.40 -0.13
CA GLU A 20 -3.79 -22.30 0.65
C GLU A 20 -3.89 -20.99 1.47
N LEU A 21 -2.84 -20.17 1.48
CA LEU A 21 -2.77 -18.94 2.25
C LEU A 21 -2.50 -17.73 1.34
N PRO A 22 -3.15 -16.57 1.59
CA PRO A 22 -2.78 -15.34 0.91
C PRO A 22 -1.39 -14.88 1.39
N LYS A 23 -0.62 -14.22 0.53
CA LYS A 23 0.73 -13.72 0.81
C LYS A 23 0.82 -12.95 2.14
N ALA A 24 -0.20 -12.16 2.46
CA ALA A 24 -0.28 -11.36 3.69
C ALA A 24 -0.24 -12.19 4.98
N LEU A 25 -0.60 -13.48 4.93
CA LEU A 25 -0.57 -14.39 6.08
C LEU A 25 0.72 -15.21 6.19
N LEU A 26 1.74 -14.95 5.38
CA LEU A 26 3.04 -15.61 5.55
C LEU A 26 3.71 -15.13 6.84
N ALA A 27 4.18 -16.09 7.64
CA ALA A 27 4.88 -15.81 8.90
C ALA A 27 6.27 -15.22 8.65
N VAL A 28 6.57 -14.11 9.33
CA VAL A 28 7.83 -13.36 9.21
C VAL A 28 8.56 -13.18 10.53
N ASP A 29 7.87 -13.31 11.70
CA ASP A 29 8.48 -13.26 13.03
C ASP A 29 7.70 -14.18 13.98
N GLY A 30 8.24 -15.38 14.23
CA GLY A 30 7.51 -16.39 14.98
C GLY A 30 6.16 -16.71 14.33
N GLU A 31 5.06 -16.42 15.04
CA GLU A 31 3.70 -16.56 14.52
C GLU A 31 3.17 -15.28 13.85
N SER A 32 3.88 -14.15 13.98
CA SER A 32 3.48 -12.88 13.37
C SER A 32 3.62 -12.94 11.86
N THR A 33 2.57 -12.55 11.14
CA THR A 33 2.51 -12.50 9.68
C THR A 33 2.79 -11.09 9.15
N ILE A 34 2.92 -10.94 7.83
CA ILE A 34 3.03 -9.62 7.18
C ILE A 34 1.83 -8.75 7.55
N LEU A 35 0.62 -9.33 7.55
CA LEU A 35 -0.61 -8.64 7.95
C LEU A 35 -0.58 -8.15 9.41
N ASP A 36 -0.05 -8.97 10.33
CA ASP A 36 0.09 -8.57 11.73
C ASP A 36 0.97 -7.32 11.89
N ILE A 37 2.07 -7.23 11.12
CA ILE A 37 2.95 -6.06 11.12
C ILE A 37 2.18 -4.83 10.59
N ALA A 38 1.50 -4.94 9.46
CA ALA A 38 0.73 -3.85 8.87
C ALA A 38 -0.36 -3.33 9.83
N LEU A 39 -1.11 -4.24 10.48
CA LEU A 39 -2.16 -3.88 11.43
C LEU A 39 -1.58 -3.25 12.71
N ARG A 40 -0.48 -3.77 13.23
CA ARG A 40 0.23 -3.19 14.38
C ARG A 40 0.70 -1.76 14.07
N ASN A 41 1.28 -1.55 12.89
CA ASN A 41 1.75 -0.23 12.47
C ASN A 41 0.58 0.75 12.37
N LEU A 42 -0.51 0.37 11.69
CA LEU A 42 -1.73 1.19 11.60
C LEU A 42 -2.31 1.52 12.99
N ALA A 43 -2.45 0.53 13.86
CA ALA A 43 -2.95 0.74 15.25
C ALA A 43 -2.05 1.69 16.03
N SER A 44 -0.73 1.63 15.85
CA SER A 44 0.24 2.51 16.52
C SER A 44 0.10 3.99 16.15
N THR A 45 -0.56 4.31 15.03
CA THR A 45 -0.90 5.69 14.63
C THR A 45 -2.21 6.20 15.24
N GLY A 46 -2.89 5.40 16.07
CA GLY A 46 -4.18 5.72 16.67
C GLY A 46 -5.39 5.35 15.79
N ILE A 47 -5.17 4.61 14.70
CA ILE A 47 -6.24 4.06 13.86
C ILE A 47 -6.93 2.93 14.61
N THR A 48 -8.26 2.98 14.69
CA THR A 48 -9.11 1.98 15.35
C THR A 48 -10.05 1.25 14.42
N GLU A 49 -10.12 1.65 13.16
CA GLU A 49 -10.92 1.01 12.12
C GLU A 49 -10.04 0.72 10.91
N VAL A 50 -10.03 -0.53 10.45
CA VAL A 50 -9.24 -0.98 9.31
C VAL A 50 -10.13 -1.72 8.31
N VAL A 51 -9.99 -1.39 7.04
CA VAL A 51 -10.55 -2.13 5.92
C VAL A 51 -9.47 -3.01 5.32
N ILE A 52 -9.74 -4.28 5.09
CA ILE A 52 -8.82 -5.18 4.39
C ILE A 52 -9.50 -5.62 3.10
N VAL A 53 -8.88 -5.30 1.96
CA VAL A 53 -9.32 -5.83 0.67
C VAL A 53 -8.74 -7.23 0.50
N VAL A 54 -9.62 -8.21 0.45
CA VAL A 54 -9.29 -9.64 0.36
C VAL A 54 -9.72 -10.22 -0.99
N GLY A 55 -9.14 -11.31 -1.41
CA GLY A 55 -9.49 -11.98 -2.66
C GLY A 55 -9.07 -13.44 -2.63
N TYR A 56 -7.86 -13.78 -3.11
CA TYR A 56 -7.35 -15.13 -3.04
C TYR A 56 -7.31 -15.62 -1.59
N ALA A 57 -7.82 -16.84 -1.35
CA ALA A 57 -7.90 -17.48 -0.03
C ALA A 57 -8.46 -16.57 1.09
N ALA A 58 -9.46 -15.72 0.74
CA ALA A 58 -10.05 -14.72 1.64
C ALA A 58 -10.54 -15.30 2.96
N GLY A 59 -11.00 -16.58 2.97
CA GLY A 59 -11.43 -17.30 4.16
C GLY A 59 -10.36 -17.34 5.25
N ALA A 60 -9.10 -17.54 4.87
CA ALA A 60 -7.99 -17.62 5.84
C ALA A 60 -7.79 -16.30 6.60
N ILE A 61 -7.99 -15.13 5.94
CA ILE A 61 -7.98 -13.83 6.63
C ILE A 61 -9.24 -13.67 7.48
N ALA A 62 -10.43 -14.04 6.94
CA ALA A 62 -11.69 -13.92 7.66
C ALA A 62 -11.69 -14.70 8.99
N ASP A 63 -11.13 -15.90 8.99
CA ASP A 63 -11.02 -16.75 10.19
C ASP A 63 -10.13 -16.10 11.28
N ARG A 64 -9.16 -15.27 10.88
CA ARG A 64 -8.28 -14.56 11.82
C ARG A 64 -8.83 -13.24 12.35
N VAL A 65 -9.87 -12.66 11.73
CA VAL A 65 -10.42 -11.34 12.12
C VAL A 65 -10.67 -11.21 13.62
N PRO A 66 -11.37 -12.15 14.31
CA PRO A 66 -11.64 -11.97 15.75
C PRO A 66 -10.38 -11.96 16.62
N GLU A 67 -9.33 -12.64 16.20
CA GLU A 67 -8.03 -12.63 16.88
C GLU A 67 -7.30 -11.32 16.65
N LEU A 68 -7.22 -10.85 15.38
CA LEU A 68 -6.55 -9.63 14.99
C LEU A 68 -7.19 -8.39 15.64
N GLU A 69 -8.53 -8.32 15.68
CA GLU A 69 -9.26 -7.24 16.36
C GLU A 69 -8.91 -7.16 17.85
N ARG A 70 -8.86 -8.30 18.52
CA ARG A 70 -8.48 -8.36 19.94
C ARG A 70 -7.01 -8.03 20.17
N ALA A 71 -6.12 -8.50 19.31
CA ALA A 71 -4.68 -8.30 19.46
C ALA A 71 -4.28 -6.83 19.29
N PHE A 72 -4.90 -6.13 18.34
CA PHE A 72 -4.51 -4.76 17.99
C PHE A 72 -5.50 -3.69 18.48
N GLY A 73 -6.64 -4.07 19.07
CA GLY A 73 -7.65 -3.13 19.56
C GLY A 73 -8.34 -2.33 18.45
N ILE A 74 -8.54 -2.95 17.29
CA ILE A 74 -9.12 -2.34 16.09
C ILE A 74 -10.40 -3.07 15.66
N GLN A 75 -11.20 -2.44 14.82
CA GLN A 75 -12.33 -3.06 14.12
C GLN A 75 -11.94 -3.32 12.67
N ILE A 76 -12.21 -4.51 12.16
CA ILE A 76 -11.84 -4.92 10.81
C ILE A 76 -13.08 -5.13 9.94
N THR A 77 -13.10 -4.48 8.78
CA THR A 77 -14.09 -4.71 7.73
C THR A 77 -13.41 -5.35 6.52
N LEU A 78 -13.95 -6.46 6.02
CA LEU A 78 -13.44 -7.12 4.81
C LEU A 78 -14.21 -6.63 3.59
N VAL A 79 -13.47 -6.23 2.54
CA VAL A 79 -13.99 -5.92 1.20
C VAL A 79 -13.47 -6.99 0.25
N HIS A 80 -14.39 -7.73 -0.36
CA HIS A 80 -14.01 -8.84 -1.24
C HIS A 80 -13.79 -8.39 -2.67
N ASN A 81 -12.62 -8.71 -3.23
CA ASN A 81 -12.31 -8.56 -4.65
C ASN A 81 -12.54 -9.90 -5.37
N ASP A 82 -13.63 -10.01 -6.10
CA ASP A 82 -14.00 -11.18 -6.90
C ASP A 82 -13.17 -11.34 -8.19
N ARG A 83 -12.30 -10.38 -8.51
CA ARG A 83 -11.41 -10.36 -9.67
C ARG A 83 -9.93 -10.47 -9.32
N ALA A 84 -9.60 -10.73 -8.06
CA ALA A 84 -8.21 -10.71 -7.56
C ALA A 84 -7.24 -11.66 -8.28
N GLU A 85 -7.74 -12.73 -8.91
CA GLU A 85 -6.91 -13.69 -9.63
C GLU A 85 -6.69 -13.30 -11.11
N ASP A 86 -7.59 -12.50 -11.68
CA ASP A 86 -7.60 -12.14 -13.10
C ASP A 86 -7.19 -10.69 -13.34
N TRP A 87 -7.47 -9.79 -12.37
CA TRP A 87 -7.23 -8.35 -12.49
C TRP A 87 -6.16 -7.90 -11.50
N ASN A 88 -5.51 -6.78 -11.81
CA ASN A 88 -4.49 -6.21 -10.94
C ASN A 88 -5.10 -5.32 -9.83
N ASN A 89 -4.26 -4.75 -8.99
CA ASN A 89 -4.62 -4.10 -7.72
C ASN A 89 -5.29 -2.72 -7.87
N ALA A 90 -5.33 -2.10 -9.07
CA ALA A 90 -6.11 -0.88 -9.30
C ALA A 90 -7.60 -1.09 -8.95
N TYR A 91 -8.16 -2.24 -9.31
CA TYR A 91 -9.52 -2.60 -8.95
C TYR A 91 -9.68 -2.87 -7.46
N SER A 92 -8.70 -3.49 -6.81
CA SER A 92 -8.70 -3.71 -5.36
C SER A 92 -8.82 -2.39 -4.59
N LEU A 93 -8.00 -1.39 -4.94
CA LEU A 93 -8.07 -0.08 -4.29
C LEU A 93 -9.39 0.64 -4.60
N TRP A 94 -9.89 0.55 -5.84
CA TRP A 94 -11.16 1.16 -6.22
C TRP A 94 -12.36 0.57 -5.47
N LEU A 95 -12.36 -0.71 -5.13
CA LEU A 95 -13.43 -1.34 -4.32
C LEU A 95 -13.58 -0.66 -2.96
N ALA A 96 -12.48 -0.16 -2.38
CA ALA A 96 -12.47 0.54 -1.10
C ALA A 96 -12.78 2.04 -1.20
N ARG A 97 -13.17 2.58 -2.38
CA ARG A 97 -13.37 4.01 -2.63
C ARG A 97 -14.37 4.70 -1.72
N GLU A 98 -15.38 3.98 -1.23
CA GLU A 98 -16.39 4.55 -0.31
C GLU A 98 -15.77 5.05 1.01
N TYR A 99 -14.60 4.54 1.37
CA TYR A 99 -13.87 4.93 2.58
C TYR A 99 -12.96 6.14 2.38
N PHE A 100 -12.65 6.54 1.15
CA PHE A 100 -11.69 7.65 0.88
C PHE A 100 -12.13 8.97 1.49
N GLY A 101 -13.44 9.26 1.54
CA GLY A 101 -13.99 10.46 2.16
C GLY A 101 -13.71 10.60 3.67
N ARG A 102 -13.30 9.52 4.34
CA ARG A 102 -12.91 9.50 5.75
C ARG A 102 -11.43 9.80 5.99
N GLY A 103 -10.64 9.87 4.90
CA GLY A 103 -9.18 9.83 4.94
C GLY A 103 -8.67 8.42 5.22
N VAL A 104 -7.73 7.96 4.41
CA VAL A 104 -7.24 6.57 4.44
C VAL A 104 -5.73 6.54 4.54
N LEU A 105 -5.21 5.75 5.48
CA LEU A 105 -3.81 5.33 5.49
C LEU A 105 -3.74 3.93 4.88
N LEU A 106 -3.32 3.88 3.60
CA LEU A 106 -3.16 2.65 2.82
C LEU A 106 -1.81 2.02 3.11
N VAL A 107 -1.79 0.70 3.28
CA VAL A 107 -0.59 -0.14 3.38
C VAL A 107 -0.75 -1.36 2.47
N ASN A 108 0.28 -1.69 1.69
CA ASN A 108 0.30 -2.93 0.95
C ASN A 108 0.46 -4.13 1.89
N GLY A 109 -0.35 -5.17 1.68
CA GLY A 109 -0.36 -6.39 2.50
C GLY A 109 0.80 -7.35 2.23
N ASP A 110 1.84 -6.90 1.55
CA ASP A 110 3.04 -7.66 1.19
C ASP A 110 4.35 -6.94 1.55
N THR A 111 4.26 -5.80 2.25
CA THR A 111 5.42 -5.02 2.64
C THR A 111 5.66 -5.12 4.14
N VAL A 112 6.90 -5.40 4.51
CA VAL A 112 7.39 -5.40 5.91
C VAL A 112 8.27 -4.19 6.11
N HIS A 113 7.89 -3.29 7.04
CA HIS A 113 8.56 -2.03 7.30
C HIS A 113 8.29 -1.54 8.73
N PRO A 114 9.14 -0.66 9.29
CA PRO A 114 8.90 -0.08 10.61
C PRO A 114 7.81 1.01 10.57
N ARG A 115 7.12 1.22 11.69
CA ARG A 115 6.05 2.22 11.86
C ARG A 115 6.43 3.67 11.54
N SER A 116 7.73 3.97 11.48
CA SER A 116 8.22 5.31 11.09
C SER A 116 7.82 5.71 9.67
N VAL A 117 7.47 4.74 8.83
CA VAL A 117 7.00 4.99 7.46
C VAL A 117 5.62 5.64 7.46
N GLU A 118 4.67 5.09 8.24
CA GLU A 118 3.34 5.69 8.41
C GLU A 118 3.46 7.09 9.00
N GLN A 119 4.35 7.28 9.98
CA GLN A 119 4.61 8.60 10.58
C GLN A 119 5.11 9.60 9.55
N ALA A 120 6.04 9.20 8.65
CA ALA A 120 6.58 10.07 7.61
C ALA A 120 5.48 10.60 6.66
N VAL A 121 4.53 9.77 6.23
CA VAL A 121 3.44 10.23 5.35
C VAL A 121 2.43 11.09 6.10
N LEU A 122 2.15 10.79 7.37
CA LEU A 122 1.24 11.59 8.21
C LEU A 122 1.82 12.98 8.48
N GLU A 123 3.09 13.08 8.83
CA GLU A 123 3.79 14.35 9.07
C GLU A 123 3.88 15.20 7.80
N ARG A 124 4.12 14.58 6.65
CA ARG A 124 4.26 15.26 5.36
C ARG A 124 2.97 15.94 4.90
N GLY A 125 1.81 15.43 5.31
CA GLY A 125 0.49 16.00 5.03
C GLY A 125 0.24 17.33 5.74
N ASN A 126 0.89 17.60 6.86
CA ASN A 126 0.60 18.76 7.71
C ASN A 126 1.02 20.10 7.08
N GLY A 127 0.13 21.10 7.18
CA GLY A 127 0.45 22.51 6.94
C GLY A 127 0.60 22.98 5.49
N ARG A 128 0.30 22.14 4.48
CA ARG A 128 0.39 22.51 3.07
C ARG A 128 -0.99 22.81 2.47
N ALA A 129 -1.02 23.74 1.51
CA ALA A 129 -2.23 24.01 0.73
C ALA A 129 -2.70 22.76 -0.04
N VAL A 130 -4.00 22.51 -0.03
CA VAL A 130 -4.62 21.38 -0.74
C VAL A 130 -5.14 21.87 -2.08
N PRO A 131 -4.74 21.25 -3.21
CA PRO A 131 -5.26 21.63 -4.53
C PRO A 131 -6.74 21.26 -4.70
N PRO A 132 -7.44 21.82 -5.72
CA PRO A 132 -8.88 21.61 -5.90
C PRO A 132 -9.35 20.15 -6.00
N LEU A 133 -8.54 19.27 -6.60
CA LEU A 133 -8.84 17.84 -6.71
C LEU A 133 -8.29 17.02 -5.53
N GLY A 134 -7.72 17.68 -4.52
CA GLY A 134 -7.22 17.03 -3.34
C GLY A 134 -5.78 16.52 -3.47
N ARG A 135 -5.32 15.83 -2.42
CA ARG A 135 -3.95 15.38 -2.27
C ARG A 135 -3.86 13.96 -1.73
N ILE A 136 -2.89 13.20 -2.27
CA ILE A 136 -2.38 11.97 -1.66
C ILE A 136 -0.89 12.15 -1.35
N ILE A 137 -0.40 11.43 -0.33
CA ILE A 137 1.01 11.44 0.06
C ILE A 137 1.52 10.01 -0.01
N ILE A 138 2.59 9.78 -0.78
CA ILE A 138 3.20 8.47 -0.99
C ILE A 138 4.54 8.36 -0.28
N ALA A 139 4.79 7.26 0.43
CA ALA A 139 6.09 6.96 1.01
C ALA A 139 7.08 6.56 -0.08
N ILE A 140 8.25 7.16 -0.10
CA ILE A 140 9.32 6.82 -1.05
C ILE A 140 10.63 6.53 -0.33
N ASP A 141 11.31 5.47 -0.75
CA ASP A 141 12.71 5.21 -0.42
C ASP A 141 13.59 5.91 -1.47
N ASP A 142 14.21 7.01 -1.06
CA ASP A 142 15.11 7.83 -1.89
C ASP A 142 16.60 7.55 -1.59
N VAL A 143 16.89 6.51 -0.80
CA VAL A 143 18.23 6.18 -0.31
C VAL A 143 18.80 4.95 -0.99
N LYS A 144 17.98 3.89 -1.16
CA LYS A 144 18.46 2.63 -1.75
C LYS A 144 18.82 2.79 -3.22
N ARG A 145 19.75 1.95 -3.69
CA ARG A 145 20.01 1.82 -5.13
C ARG A 145 18.85 1.09 -5.79
N LEU A 146 18.26 1.72 -6.80
CA LEU A 146 17.12 1.20 -7.54
C LEU A 146 17.54 0.17 -8.60
N ALA A 147 16.65 -0.81 -8.87
CA ALA A 147 16.73 -1.82 -9.91
C ALA A 147 15.52 -1.75 -10.86
N ASP A 148 15.40 -2.68 -11.82
CA ASP A 148 14.39 -2.61 -12.87
C ASP A 148 12.98 -2.92 -12.38
N GLU A 149 12.83 -3.85 -11.43
CA GLU A 149 11.53 -4.36 -10.96
C GLU A 149 10.76 -3.42 -10.02
N GLU A 150 11.42 -2.39 -9.51
CA GLU A 150 10.90 -1.50 -8.49
C GLU A 150 9.90 -0.47 -9.06
N MET A 151 8.96 -0.02 -8.22
CA MET A 151 7.99 1.03 -8.57
C MET A 151 8.64 2.42 -8.43
N LYS A 152 9.32 2.84 -9.50
CA LYS A 152 10.14 4.05 -9.56
C LYS A 152 9.30 5.32 -9.68
N VAL A 153 9.75 6.39 -9.00
CA VAL A 153 9.08 7.69 -8.93
C VAL A 153 10.02 8.80 -9.36
N THR A 154 9.53 9.74 -10.18
CA THR A 154 10.18 11.04 -10.42
C THR A 154 9.37 12.18 -9.81
N LEU A 155 10.07 13.20 -9.33
CA LEU A 155 9.51 14.35 -8.63
C LEU A 155 9.88 15.66 -9.33
N ASP A 156 9.05 16.67 -9.17
CA ASP A 156 9.40 18.05 -9.48
C ASP A 156 10.15 18.73 -8.31
N ALA A 157 10.53 19.98 -8.50
CA ALA A 157 11.24 20.77 -7.48
C ALA A 157 10.40 21.04 -6.21
N ALA A 158 9.07 20.87 -6.26
CA ALA A 158 8.18 20.99 -5.11
C ALA A 158 7.98 19.66 -4.37
N GLY A 159 8.53 18.55 -4.88
CA GLY A 159 8.38 17.21 -4.36
C GLY A 159 7.05 16.55 -4.76
N LEU A 160 6.42 17.08 -5.82
CA LEU A 160 5.24 16.43 -6.40
C LEU A 160 5.68 15.37 -7.42
N MET A 161 4.99 14.25 -7.42
CA MET A 161 5.19 13.16 -8.36
C MET A 161 4.87 13.62 -9.79
N THR A 162 5.84 13.46 -10.68
CA THR A 162 5.67 13.71 -12.13
C THR A 162 5.47 12.41 -12.90
N ARG A 163 6.01 11.29 -12.39
CA ARG A 163 5.83 9.96 -12.99
C ARG A 163 6.02 8.88 -11.94
N ILE A 164 5.27 7.79 -12.07
CA ILE A 164 5.39 6.56 -11.28
C ILE A 164 5.23 5.36 -12.20
N THR A 165 6.21 4.44 -12.24
CA THR A 165 6.17 3.26 -13.11
C THR A 165 7.36 2.33 -12.87
N LYS A 166 7.19 1.03 -13.12
CA LYS A 166 8.29 0.07 -13.19
C LYS A 166 9.15 0.23 -14.45
N LEU A 167 8.59 0.79 -15.53
CA LEU A 167 9.23 0.90 -16.86
C LEU A 167 10.15 2.12 -17.02
N MET A 168 10.67 2.68 -15.92
CA MET A 168 11.57 3.83 -15.92
C MET A 168 13.01 3.35 -15.75
N ASP A 169 13.95 4.03 -16.40
CA ASP A 169 15.38 3.83 -16.11
C ASP A 169 15.65 4.16 -14.64
N PRO A 170 16.20 3.22 -13.84
CA PRO A 170 16.53 3.44 -12.43
C PRO A 170 17.39 4.69 -12.20
N ALA A 171 18.29 5.02 -13.12
CA ALA A 171 19.16 6.19 -13.01
C ALA A 171 18.42 7.54 -13.12
N SER A 172 17.20 7.55 -13.67
CA SER A 172 16.36 8.74 -13.80
C SER A 172 15.38 8.95 -12.64
N ALA A 173 15.25 7.96 -11.76
CA ALA A 173 14.30 7.98 -10.67
C ALA A 173 14.84 8.73 -9.44
N HIS A 174 13.91 9.30 -8.66
CA HIS A 174 14.21 9.98 -7.39
C HIS A 174 14.03 9.04 -6.19
N GLY A 175 13.39 7.89 -6.38
CA GLY A 175 13.16 6.89 -5.33
C GLY A 175 12.18 5.82 -5.76
N GLU A 176 11.92 4.88 -4.86
CA GLU A 176 10.92 3.82 -5.00
C GLU A 176 9.72 4.09 -4.12
N TYR A 177 8.51 3.94 -4.67
CA TYR A 177 7.29 3.88 -3.89
C TYR A 177 7.18 2.52 -3.21
N MET A 178 6.96 2.50 -1.91
CA MET A 178 7.03 1.30 -1.09
C MET A 178 5.69 0.77 -0.57
N GLY A 179 4.57 1.24 -1.11
CA GLY A 179 3.25 0.68 -0.80
C GLY A 179 2.54 1.32 0.39
N VAL A 180 3.01 2.46 0.93
CA VAL A 180 2.30 3.22 1.98
C VAL A 180 1.86 4.57 1.44
N THR A 181 0.56 4.88 1.59
CA THR A 181 -0.03 6.13 1.07
C THR A 181 -1.06 6.70 2.04
N LEU A 182 -0.98 8.00 2.31
CA LEU A 182 -2.06 8.75 2.92
C LEU A 182 -2.96 9.34 1.82
N ILE A 183 -4.22 8.93 1.80
CA ILE A 183 -5.27 9.49 0.95
C ILE A 183 -6.07 10.49 1.79
N GLU A 184 -5.92 11.79 1.51
CA GLU A 184 -6.70 12.81 2.21
C GLU A 184 -8.17 12.79 1.77
N PRO A 185 -9.12 13.16 2.64
CA PRO A 185 -10.55 13.22 2.28
C PRO A 185 -10.84 14.05 1.03
N SER A 186 -10.05 15.10 0.80
CA SER A 186 -10.14 15.98 -0.37
C SER A 186 -9.85 15.27 -1.70
N ALA A 187 -9.09 14.17 -1.69
CA ALA A 187 -8.77 13.40 -2.88
C ALA A 187 -9.85 12.35 -3.25
N ALA A 188 -10.82 12.11 -2.38
CA ALA A 188 -11.72 10.97 -2.46
C ALA A 188 -12.38 10.79 -3.83
N VAL A 189 -13.05 11.82 -4.34
CA VAL A 189 -13.76 11.76 -5.62
C VAL A 189 -12.78 11.66 -6.78
N GLY A 190 -11.78 12.54 -6.81
CA GLY A 190 -10.80 12.60 -7.91
C GLY A 190 -9.98 11.31 -8.05
N LEU A 191 -9.58 10.70 -6.91
CA LEU A 191 -8.86 9.44 -6.92
C LEU A 191 -9.76 8.25 -7.30
N ALA A 192 -11.00 8.20 -6.81
CA ALA A 192 -11.96 7.15 -7.19
C ALA A 192 -12.20 7.14 -8.70
N ASP A 193 -12.42 8.32 -9.31
CA ASP A 193 -12.62 8.48 -10.76
C ASP A 193 -11.35 8.12 -11.56
N ALA A 194 -10.17 8.45 -11.04
CA ALA A 194 -8.90 8.12 -11.67
C ALA A 194 -8.68 6.59 -11.68
N LEU A 195 -8.90 5.92 -10.54
CA LEU A 195 -8.81 4.47 -10.42
C LEU A 195 -9.84 3.77 -11.33
N GLU A 196 -11.08 4.26 -11.39
CA GLU A 196 -12.11 3.71 -12.27
C GLU A 196 -11.70 3.80 -13.74
N THR A 197 -11.18 4.93 -14.16
CA THR A 197 -10.65 5.10 -15.52
C THR A 197 -9.49 4.15 -15.80
N THR A 198 -8.63 3.92 -14.81
CA THR A 198 -7.45 3.07 -14.94
C THR A 198 -7.84 1.61 -15.17
N TRP A 199 -8.60 0.99 -14.25
CA TRP A 199 -8.95 -0.43 -14.40
C TRP A 199 -9.93 -0.69 -15.55
N ARG A 200 -10.78 0.28 -15.94
CA ARG A 200 -11.65 0.16 -17.12
C ARG A 200 -10.86 0.23 -18.42
N ARG A 201 -9.76 0.97 -18.46
CA ARG A 201 -8.86 1.04 -19.62
C ARG A 201 -8.12 -0.26 -19.82
N ASP A 202 -7.58 -0.83 -18.74
CA ASP A 202 -6.87 -2.11 -18.73
C ASP A 202 -6.90 -2.69 -17.30
N PRO A 203 -7.61 -3.82 -17.08
CA PRO A 203 -7.65 -4.48 -15.77
C PRO A 203 -6.29 -4.97 -15.25
N GLY A 204 -5.28 -5.07 -16.12
CA GLY A 204 -3.90 -5.42 -15.76
C GLY A 204 -3.08 -4.28 -15.15
N LEU A 205 -3.63 -3.06 -15.08
CA LEU A 205 -2.93 -1.91 -14.52
C LEU A 205 -2.92 -1.90 -12.99
N TYR A 206 -1.89 -1.26 -12.46
CA TYR A 206 -1.69 -1.08 -11.01
C TYR A 206 -2.44 0.15 -10.49
N TYR A 207 -2.67 0.24 -9.18
CA TYR A 207 -3.25 1.45 -8.58
C TYR A 207 -2.29 2.65 -8.67
N GLU A 208 -1.01 2.42 -8.83
CA GLU A 208 0.00 3.46 -9.10
C GLU A 208 -0.24 4.14 -10.47
N ASP A 209 -0.76 3.39 -11.47
CA ASP A 209 -1.26 3.99 -12.71
C ASP A 209 -2.49 4.88 -12.44
N GLY A 210 -3.29 4.54 -11.44
CA GLY A 210 -4.37 5.39 -10.92
C GLY A 210 -3.86 6.66 -10.27
N PHE A 211 -2.75 6.60 -9.53
CA PHE A 211 -2.09 7.79 -8.97
C PHE A 211 -1.53 8.68 -10.08
N ALA A 212 -0.93 8.08 -11.12
CA ALA A 212 -0.50 8.84 -12.31
C ALA A 212 -1.66 9.52 -13.02
N GLU A 213 -2.80 8.83 -13.19
CA GLU A 213 -4.01 9.41 -13.77
C GLU A 213 -4.60 10.53 -12.90
N PHE A 214 -4.60 10.37 -11.57
CA PHE A 214 -5.02 11.40 -10.62
C PHE A 214 -4.15 12.66 -10.73
N ALA A 215 -2.82 12.50 -10.78
CA ALA A 215 -1.88 13.61 -10.97
C ALA A 215 -2.10 14.31 -12.33
N ARG A 216 -2.33 13.54 -13.40
CA ARG A 216 -2.62 14.08 -14.74
C ARG A 216 -3.88 14.95 -14.77
N ARG A 217 -4.84 14.68 -13.88
CA ARG A 217 -6.08 15.47 -13.69
C ARG A 217 -5.92 16.65 -12.74
N SER A 218 -4.70 16.98 -12.36
CA SER A 218 -4.36 18.07 -11.41
C SER A 218 -4.65 17.75 -9.94
N GLY A 219 -4.75 16.48 -9.56
CA GLY A 219 -4.59 16.04 -8.18
C GLY A 219 -3.12 16.12 -7.75
N ALA A 220 -2.85 16.36 -6.48
CA ALA A 220 -1.48 16.36 -5.99
C ALA A 220 -1.08 15.00 -5.44
N VAL A 221 0.03 14.46 -5.93
CA VAL A 221 0.70 13.29 -5.37
C VAL A 221 2.03 13.75 -4.80
N LEU A 222 2.10 13.89 -3.47
CA LEU A 222 3.26 14.41 -2.76
C LEU A 222 4.12 13.27 -2.24
N ALA A 223 5.42 13.34 -2.44
CA ALA A 223 6.36 12.37 -1.90
C ALA A 223 6.73 12.67 -0.43
N ALA A 224 6.75 11.63 0.39
CA ALA A 224 7.28 11.61 1.74
C ALA A 224 8.51 10.68 1.78
N PRO A 225 9.74 11.21 1.77
CA PRO A 225 10.94 10.41 1.96
C PRO A 225 10.92 9.72 3.33
N ILE A 226 11.24 8.42 3.35
CA ILE A 226 11.21 7.61 4.58
C ILE A 226 12.56 7.59 5.31
N GLY A 227 13.62 8.13 4.69
CA GLY A 227 14.97 8.06 5.23
C GLY A 227 15.56 6.65 5.18
N VAL A 228 16.57 6.43 6.02
CA VAL A 228 17.27 5.13 6.11
C VAL A 228 16.48 4.21 7.02
N VAL A 229 15.72 3.28 6.46
CA VAL A 229 14.96 2.25 7.17
C VAL A 229 15.15 0.89 6.50
N ASP A 230 15.08 -0.18 7.30
CA ASP A 230 15.01 -1.53 6.75
C ASP A 230 13.54 -1.83 6.35
N TRP A 231 13.34 -2.19 5.09
CA TRP A 231 12.04 -2.62 4.60
C TRP A 231 12.18 -3.60 3.43
N VAL A 232 11.13 -4.32 3.11
CA VAL A 232 11.08 -5.23 1.96
C VAL A 232 9.65 -5.48 1.50
N GLU A 233 9.43 -5.47 0.18
CA GLU A 233 8.27 -6.07 -0.47
C GLU A 233 8.55 -7.57 -0.66
N VAL A 234 7.64 -8.42 -0.18
CA VAL A 234 7.82 -9.88 -0.18
C VAL A 234 7.24 -10.46 -1.45
N ASP A 235 8.06 -10.67 -2.46
CA ASP A 235 7.63 -11.15 -3.76
C ASP A 235 8.10 -12.58 -4.08
N ASN A 236 9.16 -13.02 -3.43
CA ASN A 236 9.77 -14.35 -3.61
C ASN A 236 10.36 -14.86 -2.28
N HIS A 237 10.89 -16.07 -2.28
CA HIS A 237 11.44 -16.69 -1.06
C HIS A 237 12.68 -15.96 -0.51
N ALA A 238 13.49 -15.30 -1.35
CA ALA A 238 14.62 -14.50 -0.87
C ALA A 238 14.13 -13.26 -0.11
N ASP A 239 13.10 -12.60 -0.62
CA ASP A 239 12.45 -11.48 0.06
C ASP A 239 11.80 -11.92 1.37
N LEU A 240 11.14 -13.11 1.39
CA LEU A 240 10.57 -13.67 2.61
C LEU A 240 11.65 -13.93 3.68
N GLN A 241 12.81 -14.43 3.29
CA GLN A 241 13.95 -14.58 4.23
C GLN A 241 14.44 -13.22 4.74
N ARG A 242 14.52 -12.22 3.86
CA ARG A 242 14.87 -10.86 4.27
C ARG A 242 13.81 -10.27 5.22
N ALA A 243 12.52 -10.44 4.92
CA ALA A 243 11.43 -10.03 5.80
C ALA A 243 11.58 -10.63 7.20
N ARG A 244 11.88 -11.93 7.30
CA ARG A 244 12.13 -12.61 8.57
C ARG A 244 13.33 -12.04 9.35
N SER A 245 14.33 -11.53 8.65
CA SER A 245 15.52 -10.93 9.29
C SER A 245 15.27 -9.53 9.85
N ILE A 246 14.25 -8.81 9.35
CA ILE A 246 13.97 -7.42 9.77
C ILE A 246 12.69 -7.28 10.62
N ALA A 247 11.75 -8.24 10.53
CA ALA A 247 10.42 -8.15 11.13
C ALA A 247 10.42 -7.85 12.64
N GLY A 248 11.38 -8.40 13.39
CA GLY A 248 11.52 -8.11 14.83
C GLY A 248 11.92 -6.66 15.16
N ARG A 249 12.22 -5.83 14.14
CA ARG A 249 12.52 -4.40 14.29
C ARG A 249 11.41 -3.49 13.71
N CYS A 250 10.36 -4.07 13.18
CA CYS A 250 9.23 -3.39 12.54
C CYS A 250 8.04 -3.18 13.49
#